data_b0488fcdf2af0d009a2c42573b2be412
#
_entry.id   b0488fcdf2af0d009a2c42573b2be412
#
_cell.length_a   1.000
_cell.length_b   1.000
_cell.length_c   1.000
_cell.angle_alpha   90.00
_cell.angle_beta   90.00
_cell.angle_gamma   90.00
#
_symmetry.space_group_name_H-M   'P 1'
#
loop_
_entity.id
_entity.type
_entity.pdbx_description
1 polymer ?
#
loop_
_entity_poly.entity_id
_entity_poly.type
_entity_poly.pdbx_seq_one_letter_code
_entity_poly.pdbx_strand_id
1 'polypeptide(L)'
;MELKGSKTEANLWIAFAGESQARNKYDYFASKAKKDGYEQIAAIFQETALNEKEHAKLWFKALSGIGTTEENLVAAAAGEHEEWTNMYADM
;
A
#
# COMPACT_ATOMS: atom_id res chain seq x y z
N MET A 1 26.32 -1.77 4.47
CA MET A 1 25.46 -0.80 5.15
C MET A 1 24.15 -1.45 5.49
N GLU A 2 23.81 -1.45 6.77
CA GLU A 2 22.55 -2.03 7.18
C GLU A 2 21.40 -1.07 6.94
N LEU A 3 20.33 -1.57 6.37
CA LEU A 3 19.13 -0.78 6.11
C LEU A 3 18.38 -0.48 7.40
N LYS A 4 18.32 -1.45 8.30
CA LYS A 4 17.56 -1.37 9.54
C LYS A 4 18.01 -0.20 10.41
N GLY A 5 17.06 0.64 10.80
CA GLY A 5 17.32 1.82 11.63
C GLY A 5 17.90 3.02 10.90
N SER A 6 18.11 2.92 9.58
CA SER A 6 18.69 4.01 8.80
C SER A 6 17.63 5.03 8.36
N LYS A 7 18.11 6.22 7.95
CA LYS A 7 17.24 7.22 7.31
C LYS A 7 16.60 6.68 6.04
N THR A 8 17.34 5.85 5.29
CA THR A 8 16.85 5.23 4.08
C THR A 8 15.66 4.34 4.37
N GLU A 9 15.73 3.53 5.43
CA GLU A 9 14.60 2.70 5.84
C GLU A 9 13.38 3.56 6.18
N ALA A 10 13.58 4.62 6.99
CA ALA A 10 12.50 5.52 7.36
C ALA A 10 11.85 6.16 6.12
N ASN A 11 12.68 6.60 5.17
CA ASN A 11 12.20 7.22 3.93
C ASN A 11 11.44 6.23 3.06
N LEU A 12 11.87 4.96 3.01
CA LEU A 12 11.16 3.92 2.26
C LEU A 12 9.78 3.65 2.84
N TRP A 13 9.64 3.65 4.16
CA TRP A 13 8.34 3.51 4.81
C TRP A 13 7.41 4.67 4.49
N ILE A 14 7.95 5.91 4.50
CA ILE A 14 7.18 7.11 4.16
C ILE A 14 6.72 7.03 2.70
N ALA A 15 7.61 6.65 1.78
CA ALA A 15 7.30 6.52 0.37
C ALA A 15 6.24 5.44 0.13
N PHE A 16 6.39 4.28 0.78
CA PHE A 16 5.43 3.20 0.68
C PHE A 16 4.04 3.63 1.16
N ALA A 17 3.97 4.30 2.32
CA ALA A 17 2.71 4.77 2.88
C ALA A 17 2.05 5.80 1.98
N GLY A 18 2.84 6.77 1.46
CA GLY A 18 2.33 7.82 0.58
C GLY A 18 1.78 7.28 -0.72
N GLU A 19 2.51 6.37 -1.37
CA GLU A 19 2.07 5.78 -2.64
C GLU A 19 0.89 4.83 -2.45
N SER A 20 0.83 4.12 -1.33
CA SER A 20 -0.30 3.26 -1.01
C SER A 20 -1.59 4.07 -0.80
N GLN A 21 -1.49 5.21 -0.12
CA GLN A 21 -2.63 6.12 0.04
C GLN A 21 -3.06 6.69 -1.31
N ALA A 22 -2.11 7.11 -2.13
CA ALA A 22 -2.40 7.64 -3.47
C ALA A 22 -3.12 6.60 -4.32
N ARG A 23 -2.63 5.36 -4.31
CA ARG A 23 -3.26 4.27 -5.06
C ARG A 23 -4.72 4.09 -4.67
N ASN A 24 -5.02 4.09 -3.38
CA ASN A 24 -6.39 3.93 -2.90
C ASN A 24 -7.27 5.10 -3.32
N LYS A 25 -6.77 6.33 -3.20
CA LYS A 25 -7.51 7.52 -3.62
C LYS A 25 -7.84 7.47 -5.12
N TYR A 26 -6.88 7.09 -5.94
CA TYR A 26 -7.10 7.01 -7.39
C TYR A 26 -8.08 5.89 -7.74
N ASP A 27 -8.09 4.77 -7.02
CA ASP A 27 -9.10 3.73 -7.20
C ASP A 27 -10.50 4.28 -6.90
N TYR A 28 -10.65 5.06 -5.84
CA TYR A 28 -11.93 5.67 -5.47
C TYR A 28 -12.37 6.70 -6.49
N PHE A 29 -11.44 7.53 -6.97
CA PHE A 29 -11.72 8.52 -8.02
C PHE A 29 -12.16 7.84 -9.31
N ALA A 30 -11.53 6.73 -9.68
CA ALA A 30 -11.89 5.96 -10.85
C ALA A 30 -13.32 5.41 -10.74
N SER A 31 -13.67 4.89 -9.57
CA SER A 31 -14.99 4.36 -9.31
C SER A 31 -16.07 5.44 -9.47
N LYS A 32 -15.82 6.61 -8.92
CA LYS A 32 -16.75 7.75 -9.03
C LYS A 32 -16.89 8.23 -10.46
N ALA A 33 -15.78 8.38 -11.17
CA ALA A 33 -15.79 8.80 -12.57
C ALA A 33 -16.59 7.82 -13.44
N LYS A 34 -16.42 6.52 -13.20
CA LYS A 34 -17.14 5.49 -13.93
C LYS A 34 -18.65 5.58 -13.69
N LYS A 35 -19.06 5.77 -12.43
CA LYS A 35 -20.48 5.94 -12.08
C LYS A 35 -21.10 7.15 -12.76
N ASP A 36 -20.33 8.22 -12.92
CA ASP A 36 -20.78 9.45 -13.55
C ASP A 36 -20.70 9.39 -15.08
N GLY A 37 -20.22 8.28 -15.66
CA GLY A 37 -20.16 8.09 -17.10
C GLY A 37 -18.89 8.61 -17.77
N TYR A 38 -17.87 9.00 -16.99
CA TYR A 38 -16.61 9.51 -17.53
C TYR A 38 -15.60 8.37 -17.70
N GLU A 39 -15.81 7.55 -18.73
CA GLU A 39 -15.00 6.33 -18.93
C GLU A 39 -13.51 6.60 -19.16
N GLN A 40 -13.17 7.64 -19.94
CA GLN A 40 -11.77 7.98 -20.18
C GLN A 40 -11.07 8.47 -18.93
N ILE A 41 -11.76 9.29 -18.15
CA ILE A 41 -11.22 9.80 -16.88
C ILE A 41 -11.04 8.64 -15.89
N ALA A 42 -12.00 7.74 -15.83
CA ALA A 42 -11.90 6.54 -15.00
C ALA A 42 -10.69 5.69 -15.38
N ALA A 43 -10.46 5.51 -16.69
CA ALA A 43 -9.31 4.74 -17.17
C ALA A 43 -7.98 5.38 -16.77
N ILE A 44 -7.87 6.71 -16.85
CA ILE A 44 -6.67 7.44 -16.43
C ILE A 44 -6.41 7.25 -14.94
N PHE A 45 -7.45 7.37 -14.11
CA PHE A 45 -7.29 7.14 -12.66
C PHE A 45 -6.89 5.70 -12.35
N GLN A 46 -7.46 4.72 -13.05
CA GLN A 46 -7.10 3.32 -12.87
C GLN A 46 -5.65 3.05 -13.24
N GLU A 47 -5.18 3.60 -14.35
CA GLU A 47 -3.80 3.46 -14.79
C GLU A 47 -2.84 4.08 -13.77
N THR A 48 -3.18 5.26 -13.27
CA THR A 48 -2.38 5.94 -12.24
C THR A 48 -2.34 5.11 -10.97
N ALA A 49 -3.47 4.53 -10.56
CA ALA A 49 -3.53 3.66 -9.38
C ALA A 49 -2.62 2.45 -9.54
N LEU A 50 -2.59 1.83 -10.72
CA LEU A 50 -1.71 0.70 -10.99
C LEU A 50 -0.24 1.09 -10.93
N ASN A 51 0.12 2.27 -11.44
CA ASN A 51 1.48 2.78 -11.38
C ASN A 51 1.91 3.01 -9.93
N GLU A 52 1.03 3.60 -9.12
CA GLU A 52 1.30 3.81 -7.69
C GLU A 52 1.47 2.49 -6.94
N LYS A 53 0.66 1.49 -7.28
CA LYS A 53 0.77 0.15 -6.72
C LYS A 53 2.14 -0.47 -7.00
N GLU A 54 2.63 -0.34 -8.26
CA GLU A 54 3.92 -0.90 -8.63
C GLU A 54 5.07 -0.16 -7.93
N HIS A 55 4.99 1.16 -7.78
CA HIS A 55 5.96 1.93 -7.02
C HIS A 55 5.98 1.50 -5.55
N ALA A 56 4.81 1.38 -4.94
CA ALA A 56 4.69 0.94 -3.55
C ALA A 56 5.31 -0.46 -3.37
N LYS A 57 5.09 -1.35 -4.33
CA LYS A 57 5.65 -2.70 -4.30
C LYS A 57 7.19 -2.67 -4.33
N LEU A 58 7.77 -1.78 -5.15
CA LEU A 58 9.24 -1.63 -5.20
C LEU A 58 9.80 -1.20 -3.84
N TRP A 59 9.15 -0.23 -3.19
CA TRP A 59 9.58 0.23 -1.87
C TRP A 59 9.42 -0.87 -0.82
N PHE A 60 8.32 -1.60 -0.88
CA PHE A 60 8.06 -2.70 0.05
C PHE A 60 9.07 -3.84 -0.10
N LYS A 61 9.44 -4.17 -1.34
CA LYS A 61 10.51 -5.14 -1.63
C LYS A 61 11.85 -4.67 -1.06
N ALA A 62 12.16 -3.39 -1.25
CA ALA A 62 13.40 -2.81 -0.73
C ALA A 62 13.47 -2.88 0.80
N LEU A 63 12.30 -2.86 1.45
CA LEU A 63 12.18 -3.01 2.91
C LEU A 63 12.17 -4.48 3.35
N SER A 64 12.34 -5.42 2.42
CA SER A 64 12.22 -6.87 2.67
C SER A 64 10.84 -7.26 3.20
N GLY A 65 9.80 -6.53 2.77
CA GLY A 65 8.43 -6.78 3.21
C GLY A 65 7.77 -7.99 2.56
N ILE A 66 8.28 -8.43 1.42
CA ILE A 66 7.75 -9.60 0.71
C ILE A 66 8.72 -10.77 0.90
N GLY A 67 8.28 -11.79 1.61
CA GLY A 67 9.05 -12.99 1.82
C GLY A 67 8.44 -14.17 1.05
N THR A 68 8.69 -15.39 1.55
CA THR A 68 8.03 -16.58 1.02
C THR A 68 6.54 -16.53 1.35
N THR A 69 5.76 -17.39 0.73
CA THR A 69 4.32 -17.45 1.02
C THR A 69 4.08 -17.74 2.51
N GLU A 70 4.85 -18.64 3.10
CA GLU A 70 4.72 -18.95 4.53
C GLU A 70 5.05 -17.72 5.39
N GLU A 71 6.13 -17.02 5.07
CA GLU A 71 6.51 -15.80 5.78
C GLU A 71 5.45 -14.72 5.65
N ASN A 72 4.89 -14.55 4.46
CA ASN A 72 3.85 -13.57 4.20
C ASN A 72 2.57 -13.90 4.97
N LEU A 73 2.22 -15.18 5.07
CA LEU A 73 1.06 -15.61 5.86
C LEU A 73 1.23 -15.28 7.34
N VAL A 74 2.42 -15.52 7.87
CA VAL A 74 2.73 -15.21 9.27
C VAL A 74 2.64 -13.69 9.50
N ALA A 75 3.22 -12.90 8.59
CA ALA A 75 3.19 -11.44 8.68
C ALA A 75 1.76 -10.91 8.61
N ALA A 76 0.95 -11.44 7.72
CA ALA A 76 -0.45 -11.04 7.58
C ALA A 76 -1.25 -11.37 8.83
N ALA A 77 -1.06 -12.57 9.38
CA ALA A 77 -1.75 -12.99 10.61
C ALA A 77 -1.36 -12.10 11.79
N ALA A 78 -0.06 -11.77 11.91
CA ALA A 78 0.42 -10.88 12.96
C ALA A 78 -0.17 -9.48 12.84
N GLY A 79 -0.23 -8.95 11.61
CA GLY A 79 -0.83 -7.64 11.33
C GLY A 79 -2.31 -7.60 11.70
N GLU A 80 -3.06 -8.61 11.29
CA GLU A 80 -4.49 -8.72 11.62
C GLU A 80 -4.70 -8.83 13.13
N HIS A 81 -3.90 -9.61 13.81
CA HIS A 81 -3.98 -9.75 15.27
C HIS A 81 -3.72 -8.41 15.96
N GLU A 82 -2.72 -7.68 15.52
CA GLU A 82 -2.38 -6.38 16.09
C GLU A 82 -3.51 -5.37 15.89
N GLU A 83 -4.09 -5.33 14.70
CA GLU A 83 -5.24 -4.45 14.42
C GLU A 83 -6.42 -4.80 15.32
N TRP A 84 -6.70 -6.09 15.48
CA TRP A 84 -7.80 -6.58 16.28
C TRP A 84 -7.64 -6.23 17.76
N THR A 85 -6.43 -6.38 18.32
CA THR A 85 -6.17 -6.11 19.74
C THR A 85 -6.03 -4.62 20.05
N ASN A 86 -5.42 -3.84 19.16
CA ASN A 86 -5.10 -2.44 19.43
C ASN A 86 -6.15 -1.47 18.89
N MET A 87 -6.68 -1.74 17.71
CA MET A 87 -7.64 -0.84 17.08
C MET A 87 -9.06 -1.08 17.60
N TYR A 88 -9.49 -2.32 17.63
CA TYR A 88 -10.87 -2.66 17.98
C TYR A 88 -11.12 -2.71 19.48
N ALA A 89 -10.10 -2.94 20.27
CA ALA A 89 -10.24 -2.96 21.74
C ALA A 89 -10.55 -1.57 22.30
N ASP A 90 -10.11 -0.51 21.60
CA ASP A 90 -10.34 0.87 22.03
C ASP A 90 -11.69 1.43 21.56
N MET A 91 -12.40 0.67 20.79
CA MET A 91 -13.73 1.04 20.32
C MET A 91 -14.80 0.48 21.27
#